data_7aa6b62f042965a7e05aeda6f928de40
#
_entry.id   7aa6b62f042965a7e05aeda6f928de40
#
_cell.length_a   1.000
_cell.length_b   1.000
_cell.length_c   1.000
_cell.angle_alpha   90.00
_cell.angle_beta   90.00
_cell.angle_gamma   90.00
#
_symmetry.space_group_name_H-M   'P 1'
#
loop_
_entity.id
_entity.type
_entity.pdbx_description
1 polymer ?
#
loop_
_entity_poly.entity_id
_entity_poly.type
_entity_poly.pdbx_seq_one_letter_code
_entity_poly.pdbx_strand_id
1 'polypeptide(L)'
;MSFVAFKLTGDYAHFSHPATIYSSLTYPIPPKTAIMGFLGAVIGEEEYHKLNDIKYSIKVNRAIVKKSFVFNGIKFALSSNMHLKEGYQNSSEKKQFYRELICFPSYTVFIDLSALKSDYQEKIQTYLREHKTAFTPYLGINFCLADFEWIEIENIKKIEDDLCEIDTFTLKDDFVFDIENYDVKLTTAHMASGVEKERVFKDFQEFIVEIGGIKKIKSKNRDNIFQVNENRVYFV
;
A
#
# COMPACT_ATOMS: atom_id res chain seq x y z
N MET A 1 -0.76 -2.44 23.17
CA MET A 1 -0.23 -1.36 22.29
C MET A 1 -0.99 -1.41 20.99
N SER A 2 -1.35 -0.27 20.45
CA SER A 2 -2.19 -0.19 19.23
C SER A 2 -1.37 -0.24 17.92
N PHE A 3 -0.05 -0.47 18.00
CA PHE A 3 0.82 -0.55 16.83
C PHE A 3 1.00 -1.99 16.37
N VAL A 4 1.01 -2.18 15.07
CA VAL A 4 1.34 -3.45 14.43
C VAL A 4 2.38 -3.25 13.34
N ALA A 5 3.22 -4.26 13.13
CA ALA A 5 4.15 -4.30 12.03
C ALA A 5 4.12 -5.68 11.39
N PHE A 6 4.22 -5.72 10.07
CA PHE A 6 4.32 -6.97 9.32
C PHE A 6 5.07 -6.76 8.01
N LYS A 7 5.76 -7.79 7.57
CA LYS A 7 6.32 -7.84 6.23
C LYS A 7 5.23 -8.22 5.25
N LEU A 8 5.17 -7.55 4.11
CA LEU A 8 4.19 -7.77 3.05
C LEU A 8 4.92 -8.08 1.75
N THR A 9 4.66 -9.23 1.17
CA THR A 9 5.37 -9.76 -0.02
C THR A 9 4.41 -10.35 -1.03
N GLY A 10 4.91 -10.62 -2.22
CA GLY A 10 4.21 -11.33 -3.29
C GLY A 10 5.11 -11.49 -4.51
N ASP A 11 4.67 -12.24 -5.50
CA ASP A 11 5.39 -12.35 -6.77
C ASP A 11 5.24 -11.08 -7.60
N TYR A 12 4.03 -10.49 -7.58
CA TYR A 12 3.70 -9.27 -8.29
C TYR A 12 2.82 -8.35 -7.44
N ALA A 13 2.86 -7.05 -7.76
CA ALA A 13 1.90 -6.08 -7.25
C ALA A 13 1.48 -5.09 -8.33
N HIS A 14 0.25 -4.58 -8.21
CA HIS A 14 -0.24 -3.49 -9.04
C HIS A 14 -1.19 -2.60 -8.26
N PHE A 15 -0.71 -1.44 -7.88
CA PHE A 15 -1.50 -0.40 -7.22
C PHE A 15 -1.89 0.65 -8.25
N SER A 16 -3.09 0.53 -8.81
CA SER A 16 -3.53 1.34 -9.95
C SER A 16 -3.38 2.83 -9.72
N HIS A 17 -2.73 3.51 -10.67
CA HIS A 17 -2.57 4.96 -10.66
C HIS A 17 -3.75 5.60 -11.40
N PRO A 18 -4.62 6.39 -10.73
CA PRO A 18 -5.87 6.86 -11.32
C PRO A 18 -5.69 7.77 -12.54
N ALA A 19 -4.58 8.49 -12.63
CA ALA A 19 -4.27 9.35 -13.78
C ALA A 19 -3.81 8.58 -15.03
N THR A 20 -3.66 7.25 -14.97
CA THR A 20 -3.08 6.45 -16.05
C THR A 20 -4.00 5.33 -16.52
N ILE A 21 -5.27 5.62 -16.74
CA ILE A 21 -6.31 4.64 -17.07
C ILE A 21 -5.94 3.79 -18.31
N TYR A 22 -5.33 4.39 -19.33
CA TYR A 22 -4.97 3.69 -20.58
C TYR A 22 -3.64 2.93 -20.47
N SER A 23 -2.63 3.47 -19.77
CA SER A 23 -1.31 2.86 -19.62
C SER A 23 -1.21 1.92 -18.41
N SER A 24 -2.18 1.98 -17.51
CA SER A 24 -2.28 1.12 -16.32
C SER A 24 -0.97 1.02 -15.53
N LEU A 25 -0.39 2.18 -15.20
CA LEU A 25 0.81 2.28 -14.37
C LEU A 25 0.50 1.96 -12.90
N THR A 26 1.53 1.55 -12.17
CA THR A 26 1.43 1.24 -10.75
C THR A 26 2.15 2.26 -9.87
N TYR A 27 1.58 2.58 -8.72
CA TYR A 27 2.34 3.22 -7.64
C TYR A 27 3.50 2.32 -7.20
N PRO A 28 4.60 2.89 -6.68
CA PRO A 28 5.76 2.11 -6.21
C PRO A 28 5.50 1.39 -4.89
N ILE A 29 4.59 1.90 -4.08
CA ILE A 29 4.19 1.37 -2.78
C ILE A 29 2.67 1.24 -2.69
N PRO A 30 2.14 0.39 -1.81
CA PRO A 30 0.70 0.33 -1.56
C PRO A 30 0.22 1.66 -0.95
N PRO A 31 -0.77 2.34 -1.56
CA PRO A 31 -1.44 3.47 -0.92
C PRO A 31 -2.21 3.00 0.34
N LYS A 32 -2.52 3.94 1.24
CA LYS A 32 -3.28 3.66 2.47
C LYS A 32 -4.54 2.85 2.18
N THR A 33 -5.27 3.22 1.14
CA THR A 33 -6.50 2.54 0.73
C THR A 33 -6.29 1.07 0.33
N ALA A 34 -5.14 0.73 -0.25
CA ALA A 34 -4.79 -0.66 -0.54
C ALA A 34 -4.45 -1.45 0.74
N ILE A 35 -3.77 -0.83 1.71
CA ILE A 35 -3.52 -1.42 3.03
C ILE A 35 -4.84 -1.63 3.79
N MET A 36 -5.76 -0.67 3.76
CA MET A 36 -7.09 -0.83 4.35
C MET A 36 -7.85 -2.00 3.72
N GLY A 37 -7.81 -2.12 2.39
CA GLY A 37 -8.40 -3.26 1.67
C GLY A 37 -7.74 -4.60 2.03
N PHE A 38 -6.41 -4.63 2.20
CA PHE A 38 -5.66 -5.79 2.68
C PHE A 38 -6.11 -6.17 4.10
N LEU A 39 -6.15 -5.23 5.03
CA LEU A 39 -6.63 -5.48 6.40
C LEU A 39 -8.10 -5.95 6.41
N GLY A 40 -8.94 -5.34 5.56
CA GLY A 40 -10.32 -5.78 5.37
C GLY A 40 -10.41 -7.26 4.95
N ALA A 41 -9.55 -7.69 4.01
CA ALA A 41 -9.47 -9.10 3.61
C ALA A 41 -8.98 -10.00 4.75
N VAL A 42 -7.99 -9.54 5.53
CA VAL A 42 -7.48 -10.27 6.70
C VAL A 42 -8.59 -10.51 7.71
N ILE A 43 -9.31 -9.47 8.12
CA ILE A 43 -10.31 -9.57 9.20
C ILE A 43 -11.75 -9.86 8.74
N GLY A 44 -12.00 -9.93 7.43
CA GLY A 44 -13.33 -10.16 6.87
C GLY A 44 -14.23 -8.91 6.93
N GLU A 45 -13.69 -7.70 6.87
CA GLU A 45 -14.48 -6.46 6.79
C GLU A 45 -14.59 -6.00 5.33
N GLU A 46 -15.79 -6.13 4.77
CA GLU A 46 -16.07 -5.74 3.38
C GLU A 46 -16.12 -4.22 3.21
N GLU A 47 -16.57 -3.51 4.23
CA GLU A 47 -16.64 -2.05 4.28
C GLU A 47 -15.32 -1.44 4.81
N TYR A 48 -14.21 -1.71 4.12
CA TYR A 48 -12.87 -1.30 4.57
C TYR A 48 -12.70 0.21 4.78
N HIS A 49 -13.62 1.06 4.30
CA HIS A 49 -13.66 2.49 4.64
C HIS A 49 -13.79 2.75 6.14
N LYS A 50 -14.29 1.79 6.93
CA LYS A 50 -14.32 1.86 8.40
C LYS A 50 -12.93 1.85 9.04
N LEU A 51 -11.89 1.53 8.26
CA LEU A 51 -10.49 1.54 8.68
C LEU A 51 -9.77 2.86 8.32
N ASN A 52 -10.47 3.90 7.87
CA ASN A 52 -9.87 5.18 7.48
C ASN A 52 -8.99 5.82 8.56
N ASP A 53 -9.32 5.61 9.83
CA ASP A 53 -8.65 6.28 10.95
C ASP A 53 -7.28 5.68 11.31
N ILE A 54 -6.84 4.62 10.61
CA ILE A 54 -5.47 4.12 10.80
C ILE A 54 -4.45 5.17 10.35
N LYS A 55 -3.31 5.21 11.04
CA LYS A 55 -2.11 5.82 10.48
C LYS A 55 -1.20 4.71 10.00
N TYR A 56 -0.52 4.95 8.88
CA TYR A 56 0.32 3.91 8.30
C TYR A 56 1.65 4.44 7.82
N SER A 57 2.58 3.55 7.64
CA SER A 57 3.84 3.80 6.98
C SER A 57 4.37 2.57 6.27
N ILE A 58 5.19 2.78 5.25
CA ILE A 58 5.78 1.72 4.44
C ILE A 58 7.28 1.93 4.33
N LYS A 59 8.05 0.89 4.68
CA LYS A 59 9.47 0.76 4.35
C LYS A 59 9.59 -0.14 3.12
N VAL A 60 10.33 0.30 2.14
CA VAL A 60 10.68 -0.50 0.96
C VAL A 60 11.90 -1.35 1.31
N ASN A 61 11.75 -2.67 1.33
CA ASN A 61 12.83 -3.57 1.78
C ASN A 61 13.82 -3.95 0.68
N ARG A 62 13.46 -3.70 -0.58
CA ARG A 62 14.30 -3.99 -1.75
C ARG A 62 13.95 -3.05 -2.89
N ALA A 63 14.87 -2.84 -3.82
CA ALA A 63 14.66 -1.98 -4.97
C ALA A 63 13.37 -2.35 -5.73
N ILE A 64 12.57 -1.32 -6.05
CA ILE A 64 11.35 -1.48 -6.82
C ILE A 64 11.70 -1.71 -8.28
N VAL A 65 11.33 -2.88 -8.78
CA VAL A 65 11.49 -3.27 -10.18
C VAL A 65 10.13 -3.37 -10.83
N LYS A 66 9.86 -2.51 -11.79
CA LYS A 66 8.60 -2.49 -12.54
C LYS A 66 8.81 -3.04 -13.95
N LYS A 67 7.86 -3.83 -14.42
CA LYS A 67 7.83 -4.39 -15.78
C LYS A 67 6.44 -4.27 -16.38
N SER A 68 6.37 -3.99 -17.68
CA SER A 68 5.12 -4.03 -18.43
C SER A 68 4.79 -5.45 -18.86
N PHE A 69 3.56 -5.86 -18.59
CA PHE A 69 3.01 -7.14 -19.00
C PHE A 69 1.85 -6.93 -19.95
N VAL A 70 1.66 -7.87 -20.86
CA VAL A 70 0.56 -7.89 -21.82
C VAL A 70 -0.36 -9.06 -21.47
N PHE A 71 -1.62 -8.75 -21.28
CA PHE A 71 -2.66 -9.75 -21.02
C PHE A 71 -3.63 -9.79 -22.19
N ASN A 72 -3.96 -10.97 -22.65
CA ASN A 72 -5.05 -11.15 -23.60
C ASN A 72 -6.37 -11.27 -22.82
N GLY A 73 -7.31 -10.46 -23.17
CA GLY A 73 -8.63 -10.46 -22.56
C GLY A 73 -9.73 -10.31 -23.61
N ILE A 74 -10.97 -10.47 -23.18
CA ILE A 74 -12.14 -10.30 -23.99
C ILE A 74 -12.54 -8.83 -23.93
N LYS A 75 -12.80 -8.21 -25.08
CA LYS A 75 -13.34 -6.86 -25.14
C LYS A 75 -14.83 -6.91 -24.79
N PHE A 76 -15.18 -6.31 -23.65
CA PHE A 76 -16.57 -6.08 -23.33
C PHE A 76 -17.15 -5.01 -24.24
N ALA A 77 -18.14 -5.37 -25.06
CA ALA A 77 -19.06 -4.37 -25.57
C ALA A 77 -20.05 -4.07 -24.42
N LEU A 78 -20.05 -2.84 -23.91
CA LEU A 78 -21.12 -2.31 -23.07
C LEU A 78 -22.39 -2.18 -23.92
N SER A 79 -23.03 -3.30 -24.29
CA SER A 79 -24.38 -3.29 -24.84
C SER A 79 -25.33 -3.47 -23.66
N SER A 80 -26.36 -2.64 -23.64
CA SER A 80 -27.47 -2.70 -22.67
C SER A 80 -28.21 -4.05 -22.65
N ASN A 81 -27.89 -4.95 -23.58
CA ASN A 81 -28.52 -6.26 -23.79
C ASN A 81 -27.62 -7.44 -23.42
N MET A 82 -26.53 -7.22 -22.66
CA MET A 82 -25.70 -8.33 -22.19
C MET A 82 -26.42 -9.04 -21.07
N HIS A 83 -27.38 -9.87 -21.43
CA HIS A 83 -28.02 -10.79 -20.50
C HIS A 83 -26.97 -11.80 -20.03
N LEU A 84 -26.87 -11.96 -18.73
CA LEU A 84 -26.00 -12.92 -18.04
C LEU A 84 -26.14 -14.38 -18.56
N LYS A 85 -27.14 -14.69 -19.35
CA LYS A 85 -27.38 -15.99 -19.96
C LYS A 85 -26.48 -16.33 -21.16
N GLU A 86 -25.96 -15.33 -21.88
CA GLU A 86 -25.11 -15.57 -23.05
C GLU A 86 -23.63 -15.55 -22.72
N GLY A 87 -23.27 -15.07 -21.53
CA GLY A 87 -21.94 -15.09 -20.97
C GLY A 87 -20.83 -14.62 -21.91
N TYR A 88 -19.62 -14.97 -21.58
CA TYR A 88 -18.41 -14.68 -22.38
C TYR A 88 -18.31 -15.48 -23.68
N GLN A 89 -19.22 -16.41 -23.94
CA GLN A 89 -19.12 -17.38 -25.03
C GLN A 89 -19.28 -16.75 -26.43
N ASN A 90 -19.93 -15.61 -26.55
CA ASN A 90 -20.19 -14.94 -27.84
C ASN A 90 -19.30 -13.74 -28.14
N SER A 91 -18.35 -13.40 -27.26
CA SER A 91 -17.40 -12.33 -27.52
C SER A 91 -16.24 -12.85 -28.37
N SER A 92 -16.29 -12.64 -29.68
CA SER A 92 -15.20 -12.99 -30.61
C SER A 92 -14.03 -11.98 -30.57
N GLU A 93 -14.25 -10.78 -30.00
CA GLU A 93 -13.24 -9.73 -29.98
C GLU A 93 -12.26 -9.92 -28.82
N LYS A 94 -11.01 -10.18 -29.15
CA LYS A 94 -9.90 -10.20 -28.21
C LYS A 94 -9.21 -8.85 -28.19
N LYS A 95 -8.79 -8.41 -27.00
CA LYS A 95 -8.02 -7.19 -26.81
C LYS A 95 -6.79 -7.48 -25.95
N GLN A 96 -5.68 -6.86 -26.31
CA GLN A 96 -4.49 -6.83 -25.46
C GLN A 96 -4.61 -5.70 -24.45
N PHE A 97 -4.35 -6.02 -23.19
CA PHE A 97 -4.28 -5.06 -22.08
C PHE A 97 -2.85 -4.98 -21.59
N TYR A 98 -2.33 -3.78 -21.51
CA TYR A 98 -1.02 -3.50 -20.97
C TYR A 98 -1.16 -3.15 -19.49
N ARG A 99 -0.28 -3.69 -18.65
CA ARG A 99 -0.27 -3.40 -17.23
C ARG A 99 1.16 -3.42 -16.69
N GLU A 100 1.54 -2.37 -15.99
CA GLU A 100 2.80 -2.33 -15.27
C GLU A 100 2.66 -3.09 -13.96
N LEU A 101 3.53 -4.06 -13.68
CA LEU A 101 3.57 -4.78 -12.42
C LEU A 101 4.90 -4.52 -11.72
N ILE A 102 4.85 -4.44 -10.39
CA ILE A 102 6.05 -4.53 -9.55
C ILE A 102 6.38 -6.01 -9.42
N CYS A 103 7.65 -6.36 -9.68
CA CYS A 103 8.14 -7.73 -9.57
C CYS A 103 8.75 -7.96 -8.19
N PHE A 104 8.31 -9.02 -7.52
CA PHE A 104 8.78 -9.44 -6.20
C PHE A 104 8.77 -8.32 -5.17
N PRO A 105 7.62 -7.64 -4.96
CA PRO A 105 7.50 -6.59 -3.97
C PRO A 105 7.83 -7.11 -2.58
N SER A 106 8.50 -6.29 -1.77
CA SER A 106 8.76 -6.58 -0.36
C SER A 106 8.72 -5.27 0.42
N TYR A 107 7.79 -5.19 1.33
CA TYR A 107 7.55 -4.02 2.17
C TYR A 107 7.52 -4.42 3.63
N THR A 108 7.94 -3.52 4.53
CA THR A 108 7.54 -3.56 5.93
C THR A 108 6.47 -2.51 6.13
N VAL A 109 5.32 -2.95 6.59
CA VAL A 109 4.15 -2.10 6.85
C VAL A 109 4.06 -1.86 8.35
N PHE A 110 3.94 -0.59 8.74
CA PHE A 110 3.72 -0.16 10.11
C PHE A 110 2.36 0.52 10.19
N ILE A 111 1.56 0.18 11.20
CA ILE A 111 0.21 0.74 11.36
C ILE A 111 0.00 1.12 12.82
N ASP A 112 -0.51 2.32 13.04
CA ASP A 112 -1.10 2.74 14.30
C ASP A 112 -2.62 2.54 14.22
N LEU A 113 -3.13 1.65 15.05
CA LEU A 113 -4.54 1.29 15.15
C LEU A 113 -5.26 2.07 16.26
N SER A 114 -4.58 2.98 16.97
CA SER A 114 -5.10 3.61 18.21
C SER A 114 -6.43 4.34 18.04
N ALA A 115 -6.70 4.85 16.85
CA ALA A 115 -7.95 5.54 16.53
C ALA A 115 -9.11 4.60 16.14
N LEU A 116 -8.84 3.31 15.94
CA LEU A 116 -9.87 2.31 15.65
C LEU A 116 -10.56 1.83 16.94
N LYS A 117 -11.77 1.27 16.80
CA LYS A 117 -12.45 0.57 17.89
C LYS A 117 -11.63 -0.64 18.36
N SER A 118 -11.71 -0.95 19.66
CA SER A 118 -10.97 -2.06 20.28
C SER A 118 -11.16 -3.41 19.56
N ASP A 119 -12.36 -3.71 19.13
CA ASP A 119 -12.69 -4.98 18.46
C ASP A 119 -11.91 -5.13 17.14
N TYR A 120 -11.75 -4.03 16.38
CA TYR A 120 -10.93 -4.04 15.16
C TYR A 120 -9.45 -4.19 15.50
N GLN A 121 -8.97 -3.48 16.53
CA GLN A 121 -7.57 -3.58 16.97
C GLN A 121 -7.19 -5.01 17.33
N GLU A 122 -7.97 -5.66 18.20
CA GLU A 122 -7.76 -7.04 18.64
C GLU A 122 -7.82 -8.03 17.48
N LYS A 123 -8.84 -7.89 16.62
CA LYS A 123 -9.02 -8.77 15.47
C LYS A 123 -7.87 -8.67 14.49
N ILE A 124 -7.43 -7.44 14.13
CA ILE A 124 -6.29 -7.21 13.24
C ILE A 124 -5.01 -7.83 13.84
N GLN A 125 -4.70 -7.54 15.11
CA GLN A 125 -3.51 -8.08 15.77
C GLN A 125 -3.52 -9.61 15.82
N THR A 126 -4.65 -10.21 16.21
CA THR A 126 -4.78 -11.66 16.30
C THR A 126 -4.61 -12.33 14.94
N TYR A 127 -5.31 -11.85 13.92
CA TYR A 127 -5.27 -12.47 12.60
C TYR A 127 -3.90 -12.32 11.93
N LEU A 128 -3.28 -11.15 12.05
CA LEU A 128 -1.92 -10.94 11.51
C LEU A 128 -0.89 -11.82 12.23
N ARG A 129 -0.95 -11.90 13.58
CA ARG A 129 -0.02 -12.72 14.37
C ARG A 129 -0.17 -14.22 14.10
N GLU A 130 -1.40 -14.69 13.94
CA GLU A 130 -1.71 -16.09 13.68
C GLU A 130 -1.64 -16.47 12.19
N HIS A 131 -1.25 -15.52 11.32
CA HIS A 131 -1.20 -15.69 9.87
C HIS A 131 -2.54 -16.19 9.30
N LYS A 132 -3.65 -15.64 9.81
CA LYS A 132 -5.01 -15.96 9.38
C LYS A 132 -5.60 -14.88 8.51
N THR A 133 -6.45 -15.28 7.57
CA THR A 133 -7.22 -14.36 6.72
C THR A 133 -8.63 -14.87 6.52
N ALA A 134 -9.60 -13.98 6.49
CA ALA A 134 -10.98 -14.31 6.15
C ALA A 134 -11.17 -14.46 4.63
N PHE A 135 -10.50 -13.61 3.84
CA PHE A 135 -10.48 -13.66 2.38
C PHE A 135 -9.03 -13.71 1.90
N THR A 136 -8.81 -14.23 0.70
CA THR A 136 -7.47 -14.26 0.08
C THR A 136 -6.97 -12.82 -0.14
N PRO A 137 -5.88 -12.39 0.51
CA PRO A 137 -5.34 -11.06 0.34
C PRO A 137 -4.56 -10.94 -0.98
N TYR A 138 -4.52 -9.73 -1.54
CA TYR A 138 -3.79 -9.44 -2.77
C TYR A 138 -3.18 -8.03 -2.78
N LEU A 139 -2.16 -7.83 -3.59
CA LEU A 139 -1.43 -6.57 -3.74
C LEU A 139 -2.03 -5.72 -4.87
N GLY A 140 -3.18 -5.12 -4.58
CA GLY A 140 -3.90 -4.19 -5.44
C GLY A 140 -4.86 -4.84 -6.44
N ILE A 141 -4.50 -5.93 -7.09
CA ILE A 141 -5.36 -6.69 -8.02
C ILE A 141 -5.36 -8.18 -7.68
N ASN A 142 -6.46 -8.86 -7.93
CA ASN A 142 -6.79 -10.18 -7.42
C ASN A 142 -5.82 -11.32 -7.83
N PHE A 143 -5.09 -11.19 -8.94
CA PHE A 143 -4.09 -12.19 -9.34
C PHE A 143 -2.67 -11.90 -8.81
N CYS A 144 -2.47 -10.77 -8.14
CA CYS A 144 -1.25 -10.45 -7.40
C CYS A 144 -1.42 -10.87 -5.94
N LEU A 145 -1.33 -12.16 -5.67
CA LEU A 145 -1.53 -12.69 -4.32
C LEU A 145 -0.50 -12.11 -3.34
N ALA A 146 -0.96 -11.83 -2.13
CA ALA A 146 -0.14 -11.32 -1.05
C ALA A 146 0.16 -12.40 -0.03
N ASP A 147 1.37 -12.37 0.48
CA ASP A 147 1.77 -13.05 1.70
C ASP A 147 2.27 -12.05 2.72
N PHE A 148 2.17 -12.38 4.01
CA PHE A 148 2.59 -11.48 5.08
C PHE A 148 3.18 -12.26 6.25
N GLU A 149 4.09 -11.62 6.96
CA GLU A 149 4.78 -12.18 8.13
C GLU A 149 4.71 -11.16 9.26
N TRP A 150 4.21 -11.58 10.42
CA TRP A 150 4.15 -10.74 11.61
C TRP A 150 5.55 -10.32 12.08
N ILE A 151 5.69 -9.07 12.47
CA ILE A 151 6.91 -8.54 13.10
C ILE A 151 6.55 -8.11 14.52
N GLU A 152 7.19 -8.73 15.50
CA GLU A 152 6.99 -8.33 16.91
C GLU A 152 7.59 -6.94 17.16
N ILE A 153 6.82 -6.06 17.78
CA ILE A 153 7.28 -4.73 18.20
C ILE A 153 7.72 -4.84 19.66
N GLU A 154 9.02 -4.86 19.86
CA GLU A 154 9.61 -4.90 21.20
C GLU A 154 9.69 -3.51 21.82
N ASN A 155 10.04 -2.51 20.99
CA ASN A 155 10.25 -1.14 21.42
C ASN A 155 9.56 -0.16 20.47
N ILE A 156 8.85 0.80 21.06
CA ILE A 156 8.32 1.95 20.34
C ILE A 156 8.55 3.22 21.17
N LYS A 157 9.12 4.24 20.55
CA LYS A 157 9.38 5.53 21.17
C LYS A 157 9.14 6.66 20.19
N LYS A 158 8.41 7.69 20.59
CA LYS A 158 8.27 8.91 19.81
C LYS A 158 9.62 9.63 19.72
N ILE A 159 9.97 10.14 18.56
CA ILE A 159 11.17 10.94 18.33
C ILE A 159 10.80 12.40 18.51
N GLU A 160 11.64 13.14 19.23
CA GLU A 160 11.43 14.56 19.55
C GLU A 160 12.25 15.50 18.66
N ASP A 161 13.23 14.96 17.92
CA ASP A 161 14.08 15.76 17.02
C ASP A 161 13.25 16.35 15.87
N ASP A 162 13.42 17.63 15.57
CA ASP A 162 12.68 18.35 14.51
C ASP A 162 13.02 17.84 13.11
N LEU A 163 14.22 17.29 12.92
CA LEU A 163 14.72 16.75 11.66
C LEU A 163 15.31 15.37 11.89
N CYS A 164 14.84 14.38 11.15
CA CYS A 164 15.26 12.99 11.30
C CYS A 164 15.56 12.31 9.96
N GLU A 165 16.50 11.38 10.00
CA GLU A 165 16.60 10.34 8.97
C GLU A 165 15.55 9.26 9.26
N ILE A 166 14.77 8.88 8.24
CA ILE A 166 13.71 7.89 8.35
C ILE A 166 13.91 6.75 7.35
N ASP A 167 13.36 5.58 7.68
CA ASP A 167 13.45 4.36 6.88
C ASP A 167 12.23 4.19 5.94
N THR A 168 11.25 5.07 6.04
CA THR A 168 9.97 4.98 5.33
C THR A 168 9.78 6.17 4.37
N PHE A 169 8.64 6.24 3.72
CA PHE A 169 8.26 7.42 2.94
C PHE A 169 7.92 8.62 3.85
N THR A 170 7.84 9.81 3.27
CA THR A 170 7.39 11.05 3.94
C THR A 170 6.46 11.87 3.04
N LEU A 171 5.70 12.79 3.63
CA LEU A 171 5.03 13.83 2.85
C LEU A 171 6.07 14.71 2.13
N LYS A 172 5.73 15.16 0.92
CA LYS A 172 6.61 16.02 0.11
C LYS A 172 6.98 17.31 0.84
N ASP A 173 6.04 17.91 1.57
CA ASP A 173 6.27 19.17 2.30
C ASP A 173 7.18 19.02 3.51
N ASP A 174 7.34 17.79 4.01
CA ASP A 174 8.21 17.48 5.12
C ASP A 174 9.57 16.90 4.68
N PHE A 175 9.68 16.51 3.40
CA PHE A 175 10.93 16.02 2.85
C PHE A 175 12.01 17.10 2.86
N VAL A 176 13.22 16.72 3.27
CA VAL A 176 14.40 17.58 3.23
C VAL A 176 15.45 16.96 2.32
N PHE A 177 15.77 17.67 1.25
CA PHE A 177 16.78 17.20 0.30
C PHE A 177 18.17 17.26 0.93
N ASP A 178 18.89 16.15 0.86
CA ASP A 178 20.24 16.03 1.35
C ASP A 178 21.23 15.95 0.17
N ILE A 179 21.98 17.03 -0.05
CA ILE A 179 22.94 17.12 -1.17
C ILE A 179 24.10 16.11 -1.02
N GLU A 180 24.43 15.71 0.20
CA GLU A 180 25.51 14.77 0.47
C GLU A 180 25.13 13.31 0.15
N ASN A 181 23.84 13.02 -0.01
CA ASN A 181 23.30 11.68 -0.22
C ASN A 181 22.66 11.53 -1.61
N TYR A 182 23.45 11.68 -2.68
CA TYR A 182 22.95 11.63 -4.07
C TYR A 182 22.75 10.22 -4.64
N ASP A 183 23.07 9.17 -3.88
CA ASP A 183 22.80 7.77 -4.29
C ASP A 183 21.38 7.33 -4.00
N VAL A 184 20.53 8.21 -3.46
CA VAL A 184 19.15 7.91 -3.12
C VAL A 184 18.28 7.91 -4.37
N LYS A 185 17.52 6.83 -4.58
CA LYS A 185 16.57 6.74 -5.68
C LYS A 185 15.19 7.16 -5.20
N LEU A 186 14.81 8.38 -5.51
CA LEU A 186 13.53 8.96 -5.09
C LEU A 186 12.50 8.96 -6.21
N THR A 187 11.26 8.83 -5.82
CA THR A 187 10.09 9.09 -6.68
C THR A 187 9.01 9.81 -5.89
N THR A 188 8.14 10.51 -6.60
CA THR A 188 6.93 11.09 -6.02
C THR A 188 5.75 10.17 -6.26
N ALA A 189 4.81 10.15 -5.32
CA ALA A 189 3.55 9.42 -5.45
C ALA A 189 2.40 10.29 -4.93
N HIS A 190 1.42 10.57 -5.79
CA HIS A 190 0.20 11.31 -5.42
C HIS A 190 -0.90 10.29 -5.10
N MET A 191 -1.12 10.00 -3.83
CA MET A 191 -1.97 8.90 -3.37
C MET A 191 -3.10 9.40 -2.47
N ALA A 192 -4.26 8.72 -2.54
CA ALA A 192 -5.36 8.96 -1.63
C ALA A 192 -5.06 8.41 -0.24
N SER A 193 -5.37 9.20 0.79
CA SER A 193 -5.24 8.82 2.20
C SER A 193 -6.56 8.38 2.82
N GLY A 194 -7.67 8.52 2.11
CA GLY A 194 -8.99 8.12 2.57
C GLY A 194 -9.87 7.57 1.45
N VAL A 195 -10.91 6.86 1.84
CA VAL A 195 -11.95 6.34 0.95
C VAL A 195 -13.31 6.41 1.63
N GLU A 196 -14.33 6.78 0.88
CA GLU A 196 -15.73 6.73 1.30
C GLU A 196 -16.42 5.47 0.78
N LYS A 197 -17.71 5.35 1.10
CA LYS A 197 -18.57 4.33 0.50
C LYS A 197 -18.48 4.41 -1.03
N GLU A 198 -18.76 3.27 -1.70
CA GLU A 198 -18.71 3.16 -3.16
C GLU A 198 -17.33 3.44 -3.78
N ARG A 199 -16.25 3.35 -2.98
CA ARG A 199 -14.85 3.52 -3.39
C ARG A 199 -14.54 4.92 -3.94
N VAL A 200 -15.15 5.95 -3.38
CA VAL A 200 -14.79 7.35 -3.67
C VAL A 200 -13.52 7.67 -2.88
N PHE A 201 -12.39 7.82 -3.59
CA PHE A 201 -11.10 8.15 -3.00
C PHE A 201 -10.99 9.64 -2.72
N LYS A 202 -10.41 10.00 -1.57
CA LYS A 202 -10.28 11.38 -1.08
C LYS A 202 -8.95 11.63 -0.38
N ASP A 203 -8.74 12.89 0.00
CA ASP A 203 -7.58 13.34 0.79
C ASP A 203 -6.26 12.96 0.10
N PHE A 204 -6.13 13.36 -1.17
CA PHE A 204 -4.92 13.10 -1.95
C PHE A 204 -3.75 13.92 -1.43
N GLN A 205 -2.61 13.26 -1.23
CA GLN A 205 -1.37 13.85 -0.75
C GLN A 205 -0.20 13.41 -1.63
N GLU A 206 0.84 14.24 -1.68
CA GLU A 206 2.09 13.91 -2.37
C GLU A 206 3.12 13.37 -1.39
N PHE A 207 3.69 12.24 -1.74
CA PHE A 207 4.70 11.54 -0.95
C PHE A 207 6.02 11.45 -1.70
N ILE A 208 7.11 11.51 -0.95
CA ILE A 208 8.46 11.14 -1.43
C ILE A 208 8.77 9.74 -0.92
N VAL A 209 9.13 8.87 -1.85
CA VAL A 209 9.40 7.46 -1.60
C VAL A 209 10.80 7.13 -2.09
N GLU A 210 11.63 6.52 -1.22
CA GLU A 210 12.88 5.90 -1.61
C GLU A 210 12.59 4.52 -2.22
N ILE A 211 12.97 4.32 -3.48
CA ILE A 211 12.63 3.11 -4.24
C ILE A 211 13.82 2.16 -4.45
N GLY A 212 15.00 2.49 -3.94
CA GLY A 212 16.18 1.60 -3.92
C GLY A 212 16.12 0.55 -2.81
N GLY A 213 15.34 0.81 -1.76
CA GLY A 213 15.11 -0.11 -0.64
C GLY A 213 16.22 -0.18 0.40
N ILE A 214 17.19 0.73 0.36
CA ILE A 214 18.41 0.64 1.20
C ILE A 214 18.71 1.93 1.95
N LYS A 215 18.27 3.07 1.41
CA LYS A 215 18.70 4.39 1.90
C LYS A 215 17.62 5.03 2.77
N LYS A 216 18.08 5.76 3.78
CA LYS A 216 17.24 6.64 4.58
C LYS A 216 17.06 7.97 3.88
N ILE A 217 15.94 8.62 4.15
CA ILE A 217 15.66 9.97 3.68
C ILE A 217 15.48 10.91 4.88
N LYS A 218 15.78 12.20 4.69
CA LYS A 218 15.58 13.20 5.74
C LYS A 218 14.17 13.78 5.67
N SER A 219 13.53 13.86 6.82
CA SER A 219 12.19 14.40 6.97
C SER A 219 12.10 15.33 8.17
N LYS A 220 11.30 16.39 8.05
CA LYS A 220 10.84 17.17 9.20
C LYS A 220 9.91 16.30 10.04
N ASN A 221 10.02 16.44 11.35
CA ASN A 221 9.14 15.77 12.30
C ASN A 221 8.04 16.73 12.74
N ARG A 222 6.78 16.31 12.54
CA ARG A 222 5.60 17.01 13.04
C ARG A 222 4.89 16.17 14.09
N ASP A 223 5.66 15.62 15.03
CA ASP A 223 5.16 14.69 16.06
C ASP A 223 4.65 13.35 15.54
N ASN A 224 5.05 12.95 14.36
CA ASN A 224 4.60 11.75 13.66
C ASN A 224 5.72 10.76 13.32
N ILE A 225 6.94 10.98 13.83
CA ILE A 225 8.06 10.06 13.67
C ILE A 225 8.27 9.28 14.96
N PHE A 226 8.36 7.95 14.80
CA PHE A 226 8.57 7.02 15.89
C PHE A 226 9.75 6.09 15.59
N GLN A 227 10.52 5.78 16.65
CA GLN A 227 11.42 4.64 16.62
C GLN A 227 10.59 3.39 16.88
N VAL A 228 10.53 2.47 15.93
CA VAL A 228 9.85 1.16 16.04
C VAL A 228 10.91 0.09 15.79
N ASN A 229 11.33 -0.62 16.83
CA ASN A 229 12.52 -1.46 16.82
C ASN A 229 13.73 -0.67 16.27
N GLU A 230 14.41 -1.16 15.23
CA GLU A 230 15.54 -0.46 14.59
C GLU A 230 15.12 0.59 13.54
N ASN A 231 13.83 0.70 13.22
CA ASN A 231 13.37 1.56 12.14
C ASN A 231 12.84 2.90 12.65
N ARG A 232 13.17 3.99 11.97
CA ARG A 232 12.54 5.29 12.16
C ARG A 232 11.40 5.45 11.16
N VAL A 233 10.20 5.54 11.66
CA VAL A 233 8.94 5.40 10.93
C VAL A 233 8.17 6.71 10.95
N TYR A 234 7.86 7.26 9.79
CA TYR A 234 7.03 8.45 9.61
C TYR A 234 5.59 8.02 9.35
N PHE A 235 4.66 8.29 10.27
CA PHE A 235 3.24 7.95 10.14
C PHE A 235 2.41 9.06 9.48
N VAL A 236 1.48 8.67 8.59
CA VAL A 236 0.46 9.54 7.97
C VAL A 236 -0.94 9.02 8.22
#